data_b72a53e463c9894a7e79a3c9eb7e132a
#
_entry.id   b72a53e463c9894a7e79a3c9eb7e132a
#
_cell.length_a   1.000
_cell.length_b   1.000
_cell.length_c   1.000
_cell.angle_alpha   90.00
_cell.angle_beta   90.00
_cell.angle_gamma   90.00
#
_symmetry.space_group_name_H-M   'P 1'
#
loop_
_entity.id
_entity.type
_entity.pdbx_description
1 polymer ?
#
loop_
_entity_poly.entity_id
_entity_poly.type
_entity_poly.pdbx_seq_one_letter_code
_entity_poly.pdbx_strand_id
1 'polypeptide(L)'
;GLTRPYPSPRKVLFHAAGSGIPPVMGMLRNTGDDLEDVVVLHSAPTADDVIFGRDLRALAAQGRIRLIERHTKAEGVVTVDDVAALVPDWAERHTWACGPTGLLDAAEKHWGATGVGDRLHTERFRPTVLATGEGGTVPFARSGVTLESDGATPLLDNGEEAGVLMPSGCRMGICFGCVVPLREGAVRDLRSGEVTTAAPEDPVLIQTCVSAAAGTCDIDL
;
A
#
# COMPACT_ATOMS: atom_id res chain seq x y z
N GLY A 1 1.31 10.45 10.82
CA GLY A 1 -0.10 10.18 10.48
C GLY A 1 -0.68 11.30 9.64
N LEU A 2 -1.71 11.00 8.84
CA LEU A 2 -2.38 12.02 8.03
C LEU A 2 -3.04 13.07 8.93
N THR A 3 -2.65 14.33 8.73
CA THR A 3 -3.22 15.48 9.44
C THR A 3 -3.92 16.40 8.44
N ARG A 4 -4.92 17.10 8.91
CA ARG A 4 -5.69 18.04 8.09
C ARG A 4 -5.12 19.45 8.24
N PRO A 5 -4.97 20.22 7.13
CA PRO A 5 -4.65 21.63 7.22
C PRO A 5 -5.78 22.41 7.90
N TYR A 6 -5.43 23.53 8.51
CA TYR A 6 -6.39 24.47 9.06
C TYR A 6 -6.32 25.80 8.29
N PRO A 7 -7.43 26.39 7.82
CA PRO A 7 -8.81 25.87 7.88
C PRO A 7 -9.01 24.62 7.04
N SER A 8 -10.08 23.85 7.36
CA SER A 8 -10.41 22.62 6.64
C SER A 8 -10.69 22.88 5.17
N PRO A 9 -10.09 22.10 4.26
CA PRO A 9 -10.40 22.22 2.83
C PRO A 9 -11.85 21.80 2.56
N ARG A 10 -12.52 22.50 1.66
CA ARG A 10 -13.91 22.18 1.28
C ARG A 10 -14.01 20.96 0.39
N LYS A 11 -13.06 20.82 -0.58
CA LYS A 11 -13.00 19.69 -1.53
C LYS A 11 -11.89 18.75 -1.16
N VAL A 12 -12.20 17.49 -0.95
CA VAL A 12 -11.26 16.45 -0.52
C VAL A 12 -11.31 15.25 -1.43
N LEU A 13 -10.14 14.68 -1.75
CA LEU A 13 -9.97 13.38 -2.37
C LEU A 13 -9.17 12.49 -1.42
N PHE A 14 -9.74 11.37 -1.02
CA PHE A 14 -9.02 10.27 -0.40
C PHE A 14 -8.70 9.22 -1.46
N HIS A 15 -7.40 9.02 -1.74
CA HIS A 15 -6.92 8.00 -2.65
C HIS A 15 -6.23 6.90 -1.86
N ALA A 16 -6.93 5.81 -1.63
CA ALA A 16 -6.47 4.71 -0.79
C ALA A 16 -6.39 3.40 -1.57
N ALA A 17 -5.35 2.59 -1.31
CA ALA A 17 -5.23 1.25 -1.86
C ALA A 17 -5.01 0.22 -0.75
N GLY A 18 -5.80 -0.86 -0.77
CA GLY A 18 -5.73 -1.93 0.22
C GLY A 18 -5.77 -1.42 1.65
N SER A 19 -4.74 -1.74 2.43
CA SER A 19 -4.57 -1.30 3.82
C SER A 19 -4.27 0.20 4.00
N GLY A 20 -4.27 0.99 2.94
CA GLY A 20 -4.19 2.45 3.02
C GLY A 20 -5.50 3.12 3.47
N ILE A 21 -6.60 2.39 3.58
CA ILE A 21 -7.92 2.94 3.94
C ILE A 21 -8.11 3.25 5.44
N PRO A 22 -7.50 2.56 6.44
CA PRO A 22 -7.69 2.87 7.85
C PRO A 22 -7.46 4.33 8.25
N PRO A 23 -6.39 5.03 7.82
CA PRO A 23 -6.22 6.46 8.11
C PRO A 23 -7.36 7.31 7.57
N VAL A 24 -7.85 7.00 6.37
CA VAL A 24 -8.99 7.68 5.75
C VAL A 24 -10.26 7.49 6.59
N MET A 25 -10.54 6.25 7.03
CA MET A 25 -11.67 5.97 7.91
C MET A 25 -11.55 6.70 9.26
N GLY A 26 -10.33 6.82 9.79
CA GLY A 26 -10.05 7.62 10.99
C GLY A 26 -10.43 9.09 10.78
N MET A 27 -10.05 9.68 9.65
CA MET A 27 -10.41 11.06 9.30
C MET A 27 -11.93 11.22 9.10
N LEU A 28 -12.57 10.32 8.35
CA LEU A 28 -14.01 10.37 8.09
C LEU A 28 -14.85 10.27 9.39
N ARG A 29 -14.42 9.43 10.36
CA ARG A 29 -15.11 9.27 11.64
C ARG A 29 -14.92 10.44 12.59
N ASN A 30 -13.75 11.09 12.58
CA ASN A 30 -13.40 12.13 13.52
C ASN A 30 -13.70 13.56 13.01
N THR A 31 -13.70 13.76 11.69
CA THR A 31 -13.81 15.09 11.09
C THR A 31 -14.77 15.14 9.91
N GLY A 32 -15.51 14.05 9.63
CA GLY A 32 -16.36 13.94 8.45
C GLY A 32 -17.47 15.00 8.38
N ASP A 33 -17.92 15.51 9.51
CA ASP A 33 -18.97 16.54 9.56
C ASP A 33 -18.46 17.93 9.17
N ASP A 34 -17.13 18.14 9.20
CA ASP A 34 -16.48 19.39 8.78
C ASP A 34 -16.07 19.39 7.29
N LEU A 35 -16.24 18.28 6.59
CA LEU A 35 -15.87 18.11 5.19
C LEU A 35 -17.14 18.22 4.32
N GLU A 36 -17.12 19.08 3.29
CA GLU A 36 -18.33 19.38 2.49
C GLU A 36 -18.42 18.51 1.22
N ASP A 37 -17.32 18.35 0.47
CA ASP A 37 -17.26 17.63 -0.80
C ASP A 37 -16.14 16.58 -0.74
N VAL A 38 -16.53 15.35 -0.42
CA VAL A 38 -15.60 14.25 -0.17
C VAL A 38 -15.72 13.18 -1.24
N VAL A 39 -14.62 12.92 -1.94
CA VAL A 39 -14.46 11.76 -2.82
C VAL A 39 -13.54 10.76 -2.17
N VAL A 40 -13.94 9.49 -2.13
CA VAL A 40 -13.11 8.36 -1.73
C VAL A 40 -12.91 7.47 -2.94
N LEU A 41 -11.68 7.43 -3.46
CA LEU A 41 -11.23 6.47 -4.47
C LEU A 41 -10.47 5.37 -3.74
N HIS A 42 -11.07 4.19 -3.63
CA HIS A 42 -10.49 3.05 -2.92
C HIS A 42 -10.31 1.86 -3.83
N SER A 43 -9.09 1.34 -3.91
CA SER A 43 -8.79 0.14 -4.68
C SER A 43 -8.50 -1.05 -3.77
N ALA A 44 -9.05 -2.21 -4.15
CA ALA A 44 -8.85 -3.51 -3.50
C ALA A 44 -8.83 -4.62 -4.57
N PRO A 45 -8.29 -5.82 -4.29
CA PRO A 45 -8.27 -6.90 -5.28
C PRO A 45 -9.65 -7.29 -5.80
N THR A 46 -10.62 -7.44 -4.91
CA THR A 46 -12.03 -7.75 -5.23
C THR A 46 -12.97 -6.94 -4.33
N ALA A 47 -14.28 -7.03 -4.58
CA ALA A 47 -15.29 -6.38 -3.74
C ALA A 47 -15.31 -6.91 -2.29
N ASP A 48 -14.95 -8.19 -2.09
CA ASP A 48 -14.87 -8.81 -0.76
C ASP A 48 -13.63 -8.39 0.02
N ASP A 49 -12.58 -7.97 -0.69
CA ASP A 49 -11.33 -7.48 -0.10
C ASP A 49 -11.40 -5.99 0.30
N VAL A 50 -12.52 -5.30 0.05
CA VAL A 50 -12.67 -3.88 0.38
C VAL A 50 -12.77 -3.70 1.89
N ILE A 51 -11.67 -3.29 2.52
CA ILE A 51 -11.59 -3.00 3.95
C ILE A 51 -12.55 -1.85 4.28
N PHE A 52 -13.39 -2.01 5.31
CA PHE A 52 -14.49 -1.09 5.65
C PHE A 52 -15.55 -0.89 4.55
N GLY A 53 -15.66 -1.83 3.58
CA GLY A 53 -16.55 -1.67 2.43
C GLY A 53 -18.01 -1.38 2.82
N ARG A 54 -18.54 -2.07 3.86
CA ARG A 54 -19.87 -1.82 4.37
C ARG A 54 -20.04 -0.39 4.90
N ASP A 55 -19.07 0.11 5.67
CA ASP A 55 -19.13 1.44 6.27
C ASP A 55 -19.00 2.53 5.18
N LEU A 56 -18.08 2.35 4.22
CA LEU A 56 -17.89 3.26 3.08
C LEU A 56 -19.14 3.36 2.22
N ARG A 57 -19.75 2.22 1.87
CA ARG A 57 -20.99 2.19 1.08
C ARG A 57 -22.17 2.79 1.85
N ALA A 58 -22.22 2.63 3.18
CA ALA A 58 -23.24 3.28 4.01
C ALA A 58 -23.07 4.81 4.03
N LEU A 59 -21.83 5.32 4.15
CA LEU A 59 -21.55 6.76 4.05
C LEU A 59 -21.92 7.32 2.67
N ALA A 60 -21.66 6.58 1.60
CA ALA A 60 -22.05 6.97 0.25
C ALA A 60 -23.57 6.99 0.08
N ALA A 61 -24.29 5.99 0.58
CA ALA A 61 -25.76 5.94 0.56
C ALA A 61 -26.41 7.10 1.34
N GLN A 62 -25.74 7.61 2.37
CA GLN A 62 -26.15 8.80 3.13
C GLN A 62 -25.79 10.13 2.43
N GLY A 63 -25.12 10.10 1.28
CA GLY A 63 -24.68 11.29 0.57
C GLY A 63 -23.50 12.03 1.25
N ARG A 64 -22.84 11.40 2.23
CA ARG A 64 -21.70 12.02 2.95
C ARG A 64 -20.39 11.96 2.18
N ILE A 65 -20.24 10.97 1.29
CA ILE A 65 -19.08 10.81 0.41
C ILE A 65 -19.53 10.35 -0.98
N ARG A 66 -18.73 10.67 -2.00
CA ARG A 66 -18.76 9.99 -3.29
C ARG A 66 -17.74 8.86 -3.25
N LEU A 67 -18.21 7.61 -3.22
CA LEU A 67 -17.35 6.43 -3.22
C LEU A 67 -17.11 5.92 -4.64
N ILE A 68 -15.85 5.71 -4.97
CA ILE A 68 -15.39 5.06 -6.21
C ILE A 68 -14.57 3.84 -5.77
N GLU A 69 -15.07 2.66 -6.03
CA GLU A 69 -14.35 1.40 -5.81
C GLU A 69 -13.67 0.94 -7.10
N ARG A 70 -12.43 0.50 -7.01
CA ARG A 70 -11.68 -0.12 -8.11
C ARG A 70 -11.28 -1.53 -7.69
N HIS A 71 -11.75 -2.53 -8.41
CA HIS A 71 -11.43 -3.93 -8.15
C HIS A 71 -10.27 -4.36 -9.06
N THR A 72 -9.04 -4.36 -8.52
CA THR A 72 -7.82 -4.44 -9.32
C THR A 72 -7.60 -5.76 -10.06
N LYS A 73 -8.20 -6.87 -9.61
CA LYS A 73 -8.18 -8.14 -10.36
C LYS A 73 -8.96 -8.08 -11.68
N ALA A 74 -10.02 -7.29 -11.73
CA ALA A 74 -10.88 -7.17 -12.91
C ALA A 74 -10.53 -5.95 -13.77
N GLU A 75 -10.10 -4.85 -13.14
CA GLU A 75 -9.99 -3.54 -13.76
C GLU A 75 -8.56 -3.00 -13.84
N GLY A 76 -7.59 -3.72 -13.25
CA GLY A 76 -6.20 -3.26 -13.11
C GLY A 76 -6.01 -2.21 -12.00
N VAL A 77 -4.77 -1.89 -11.72
CA VAL A 77 -4.39 -0.87 -10.73
C VAL A 77 -4.82 0.53 -11.19
N VAL A 78 -5.11 1.39 -10.22
CA VAL A 78 -5.45 2.80 -10.50
C VAL A 78 -4.19 3.54 -10.95
N THR A 79 -4.25 4.15 -12.12
CA THR A 79 -3.21 5.04 -12.64
C THR A 79 -3.54 6.51 -12.34
N VAL A 80 -2.59 7.41 -12.53
CA VAL A 80 -2.85 8.86 -12.40
C VAL A 80 -3.83 9.37 -13.45
N ASP A 81 -3.85 8.77 -14.64
CA ASP A 81 -4.84 9.10 -15.69
C ASP A 81 -6.24 8.63 -15.30
N ASP A 82 -6.36 7.48 -14.63
CA ASP A 82 -7.64 7.03 -14.05
C ASP A 82 -8.14 8.01 -12.99
N VAL A 83 -7.26 8.56 -12.15
CA VAL A 83 -7.67 9.58 -11.16
C VAL A 83 -8.25 10.80 -11.87
N ALA A 84 -7.59 11.30 -12.91
CA ALA A 84 -8.08 12.46 -13.68
C ALA A 84 -9.42 12.17 -14.37
N ALA A 85 -9.63 10.95 -14.88
CA ALA A 85 -10.87 10.55 -15.53
C ALA A 85 -12.03 10.36 -14.51
N LEU A 86 -11.74 9.73 -13.36
CA LEU A 86 -12.74 9.42 -12.34
C LEU A 86 -13.09 10.62 -11.46
N VAL A 87 -12.15 11.54 -11.26
CA VAL A 87 -12.28 12.74 -10.44
C VAL A 87 -11.78 13.96 -11.25
N PRO A 88 -12.55 14.49 -12.22
CA PRO A 88 -12.08 15.51 -13.13
C PRO A 88 -11.58 16.80 -12.46
N ASP A 89 -12.07 17.12 -11.26
CA ASP A 89 -11.65 18.26 -10.45
C ASP A 89 -10.58 17.91 -9.39
N TRP A 90 -9.83 16.81 -9.58
CA TRP A 90 -8.81 16.33 -8.64
C TRP A 90 -7.77 17.41 -8.28
N ALA A 91 -7.38 18.25 -9.25
CA ALA A 91 -6.40 19.32 -9.04
C ALA A 91 -6.91 20.47 -8.14
N GLU A 92 -8.24 20.58 -7.96
CA GLU A 92 -8.85 21.55 -7.05
C GLU A 92 -8.97 21.00 -5.61
N ARG A 93 -8.78 19.69 -5.43
CA ARG A 93 -8.99 18.98 -4.16
C ARG A 93 -7.71 18.89 -3.36
N HIS A 94 -7.83 18.98 -2.04
CA HIS A 94 -6.78 18.45 -1.18
C HIS A 94 -6.88 16.92 -1.19
N THR A 95 -5.76 16.27 -1.52
CA THR A 95 -5.70 14.81 -1.69
C THR A 95 -4.90 14.20 -0.56
N TRP A 96 -5.47 13.20 0.10
CA TRP A 96 -4.75 12.30 1.02
C TRP A 96 -4.60 10.95 0.34
N ALA A 97 -3.35 10.57 0.09
CA ALA A 97 -3.01 9.31 -0.54
C ALA A 97 -2.32 8.36 0.47
N CYS A 98 -2.78 7.11 0.51
CA CYS A 98 -2.20 6.08 1.35
C CYS A 98 -2.32 4.70 0.67
N GLY A 99 -1.19 3.98 0.57
CA GLY A 99 -1.16 2.69 -0.11
C GLY A 99 0.25 2.24 -0.48
N PRO A 100 0.39 1.38 -1.50
CA PRO A 100 1.68 0.92 -2.02
C PRO A 100 2.60 2.05 -2.44
N THR A 101 3.91 1.83 -2.31
CA THR A 101 4.95 2.82 -2.67
C THR A 101 4.77 3.35 -4.09
N GLY A 102 4.56 2.46 -5.07
CA GLY A 102 4.37 2.86 -6.47
C GLY A 102 3.19 3.79 -6.72
N LEU A 103 2.07 3.62 -5.98
CA LEU A 103 0.93 4.55 -6.04
C LEU A 103 1.33 5.92 -5.52
N LEU A 104 2.02 5.97 -4.38
CA LEU A 104 2.41 7.24 -3.75
C LEU A 104 3.46 7.98 -4.57
N ASP A 105 4.44 7.28 -5.12
CA ASP A 105 5.48 7.86 -6.00
C ASP A 105 4.85 8.43 -7.29
N ALA A 106 3.92 7.71 -7.90
CA ALA A 106 3.20 8.18 -9.08
C ALA A 106 2.35 9.42 -8.75
N ALA A 107 1.67 9.45 -7.61
CA ALA A 107 0.90 10.59 -7.17
C ALA A 107 1.80 11.81 -6.90
N GLU A 108 2.89 11.67 -6.15
CA GLU A 108 3.84 12.74 -5.85
C GLU A 108 4.42 13.34 -7.13
N LYS A 109 4.82 12.49 -8.07
CA LYS A 109 5.33 12.93 -9.39
C LYS A 109 4.27 13.70 -10.18
N HIS A 110 3.04 13.19 -10.24
CA HIS A 110 1.96 13.78 -11.03
C HIS A 110 1.49 15.12 -10.45
N TRP A 111 1.19 15.19 -9.14
CA TRP A 111 0.78 16.43 -8.47
C TRP A 111 1.89 17.49 -8.52
N GLY A 112 3.16 17.08 -8.35
CA GLY A 112 4.30 17.98 -8.49
C GLY A 112 4.45 18.54 -9.90
N ALA A 113 4.34 17.70 -10.93
CA ALA A 113 4.46 18.12 -12.34
C ALA A 113 3.32 19.07 -12.78
N THR A 114 2.15 18.97 -12.16
CA THR A 114 0.99 19.82 -12.45
C THR A 114 0.93 21.09 -11.58
N GLY A 115 1.90 21.30 -10.70
CA GLY A 115 2.00 22.51 -9.87
C GLY A 115 1.04 22.57 -8.69
N VAL A 116 0.41 21.45 -8.31
CA VAL A 116 -0.52 21.35 -7.17
C VAL A 116 -0.01 20.40 -6.09
N GLY A 117 1.32 20.22 -6.01
CA GLY A 117 1.96 19.33 -5.03
C GLY A 117 1.69 19.70 -3.57
N ASP A 118 1.43 20.98 -3.28
CA ASP A 118 1.03 21.49 -1.96
C ASP A 118 -0.32 20.97 -1.48
N ARG A 119 -1.14 20.44 -2.38
CA ARG A 119 -2.44 19.84 -2.07
C ARG A 119 -2.38 18.32 -1.85
N LEU A 120 -1.23 17.70 -2.08
CA LEU A 120 -1.04 16.27 -1.87
C LEU A 120 -0.41 16.00 -0.49
N HIS A 121 -1.07 15.12 0.26
CA HIS A 121 -0.62 14.63 1.56
C HIS A 121 -0.49 13.11 1.46
N THR A 122 0.72 12.58 1.62
CA THR A 122 0.97 11.14 1.55
C THR A 122 1.27 10.56 2.93
N GLU A 123 0.77 9.35 3.20
CA GLU A 123 1.19 8.55 4.34
C GLU A 123 1.80 7.25 3.86
N ARG A 124 3.10 7.08 4.14
CA ARG A 124 3.85 5.88 3.79
C ARG A 124 3.96 5.00 5.03
N PHE A 125 3.40 3.80 4.94
CA PHE A 125 3.64 2.76 5.93
C PHE A 125 5.01 2.14 5.65
N ARG A 126 6.01 2.57 6.38
CA ARG A 126 7.35 1.99 6.31
C ARG A 126 7.72 1.44 7.67
N PRO A 127 8.23 0.19 7.75
CA PRO A 127 8.84 -0.29 8.97
C PRO A 127 10.05 0.58 9.32
N THR A 128 10.33 0.76 10.60
CA THR A 128 11.59 1.35 11.03
C THR A 128 12.69 0.33 10.73
N VAL A 129 13.56 0.64 9.79
CA VAL A 129 14.71 -0.22 9.44
C VAL A 129 15.83 0.03 10.45
N LEU A 130 16.09 -0.97 11.28
CA LEU A 130 17.19 -0.95 12.27
C LEU A 130 18.37 -1.80 11.83
N ALA A 131 18.15 -2.74 10.93
CA ALA A 131 19.18 -3.63 10.39
C ALA A 131 18.88 -3.92 8.92
N THR A 132 19.93 -4.10 8.12
CA THR A 132 19.82 -4.52 6.71
C THR A 132 20.32 -5.93 6.56
N GLY A 133 19.79 -6.67 5.56
CA GLY A 133 20.35 -7.92 5.11
C GLY A 133 21.54 -7.70 4.18
N GLU A 134 22.17 -8.79 3.78
CA GLU A 134 23.30 -8.78 2.83
C GLU A 134 22.84 -8.60 1.38
N GLY A 135 21.53 -8.66 1.13
CA GLY A 135 20.97 -8.76 -0.20
C GLY A 135 21.11 -10.15 -0.80
N GLY A 136 20.73 -10.29 -2.06
CA GLY A 136 20.88 -11.54 -2.81
C GLY A 136 19.76 -11.80 -3.79
N THR A 137 19.86 -12.93 -4.48
CA THR A 137 18.89 -13.37 -5.49
C THR A 137 17.63 -13.91 -4.82
N VAL A 138 16.47 -13.44 -5.27
CA VAL A 138 15.16 -13.82 -4.73
C VAL A 138 14.29 -14.39 -5.85
N PRO A 139 14.25 -15.73 -6.01
CA PRO A 139 13.25 -16.38 -6.84
C PRO A 139 11.88 -16.41 -6.13
N PHE A 140 10.83 -16.12 -6.89
CA PHE A 140 9.42 -16.33 -6.54
C PHE A 140 8.92 -17.55 -7.30
N ALA A 141 8.88 -18.69 -6.62
CA ALA A 141 8.78 -20.01 -7.26
C ALA A 141 7.52 -20.22 -8.11
N ARG A 142 6.38 -19.67 -7.72
CA ARG A 142 5.10 -19.85 -8.44
C ARG A 142 4.90 -18.83 -9.57
N SER A 143 5.41 -17.61 -9.38
CA SER A 143 5.29 -16.57 -10.40
C SER A 143 6.36 -16.68 -11.49
N GLY A 144 7.43 -17.45 -11.25
CA GLY A 144 8.57 -17.60 -12.17
C GLY A 144 9.42 -16.32 -12.27
N VAL A 145 9.23 -15.36 -11.39
CA VAL A 145 10.00 -14.11 -11.32
C VAL A 145 11.22 -14.32 -10.43
N THR A 146 12.36 -13.81 -10.85
CA THR A 146 13.59 -13.75 -10.04
C THR A 146 14.11 -12.32 -10.07
N LEU A 147 14.49 -11.79 -8.91
CA LEU A 147 15.05 -10.45 -8.76
C LEU A 147 16.30 -10.44 -7.87
N GLU A 148 17.06 -9.35 -7.93
CA GLU A 148 18.14 -9.05 -7.00
C GLU A 148 17.65 -8.07 -5.94
N SER A 149 17.79 -8.43 -4.68
CA SER A 149 17.44 -7.60 -3.51
C SER A 149 18.71 -6.95 -2.95
N ASP A 150 18.57 -5.69 -2.55
CA ASP A 150 19.64 -4.90 -1.89
C ASP A 150 19.81 -5.24 -0.40
N GLY A 151 18.94 -6.07 0.16
CA GLY A 151 18.93 -6.42 1.58
C GLY A 151 18.42 -5.32 2.53
N ALA A 152 18.02 -4.17 2.00
CA ALA A 152 17.45 -3.06 2.77
C ALA A 152 15.98 -2.82 2.45
N THR A 153 15.58 -3.11 1.22
CA THR A 153 14.19 -3.02 0.75
C THR A 153 13.41 -4.26 1.18
N PRO A 154 12.21 -4.11 1.78
CA PRO A 154 11.36 -5.25 2.11
C PRO A 154 11.06 -6.13 0.90
N LEU A 155 11.03 -7.45 1.10
CA LEU A 155 10.68 -8.42 0.04
C LEU A 155 9.29 -8.16 -0.57
N LEU A 156 8.37 -7.61 0.21
CA LEU A 156 7.07 -7.17 -0.28
C LEU A 156 7.20 -6.10 -1.36
N ASP A 157 8.00 -5.07 -1.10
CA ASP A 157 8.19 -3.96 -2.04
C ASP A 157 8.98 -4.41 -3.27
N ASN A 158 10.05 -5.23 -3.09
CA ASN A 158 10.80 -5.84 -4.19
C ASN A 158 9.91 -6.68 -5.11
N GLY A 159 9.04 -7.53 -4.54
CA GLY A 159 8.12 -8.37 -5.31
C GLY A 159 7.08 -7.55 -6.09
N GLU A 160 6.50 -6.53 -5.47
CA GLU A 160 5.55 -5.62 -6.12
C GLU A 160 6.19 -4.85 -7.29
N GLU A 161 7.41 -4.34 -7.10
CA GLU A 161 8.17 -3.64 -8.15
C GLU A 161 8.49 -4.58 -9.33
N ALA A 162 8.72 -5.86 -9.06
CA ALA A 162 8.93 -6.89 -10.07
C ALA A 162 7.62 -7.42 -10.71
N GLY A 163 6.47 -6.92 -10.30
CA GLY A 163 5.17 -7.32 -10.83
C GLY A 163 4.59 -8.60 -10.24
N VAL A 164 5.16 -9.11 -9.14
CA VAL A 164 4.61 -10.25 -8.41
C VAL A 164 3.39 -9.81 -7.59
N LEU A 165 2.31 -10.55 -7.65
CA LEU A 165 1.12 -10.29 -6.83
C LEU A 165 1.38 -10.68 -5.37
N MET A 166 1.90 -9.75 -4.58
CA MET A 166 2.27 -9.98 -3.20
C MET A 166 1.05 -9.86 -2.27
N PRO A 167 0.80 -10.85 -1.38
CA PRO A 167 -0.16 -10.65 -0.30
C PRO A 167 0.34 -9.53 0.62
N SER A 168 -0.55 -8.60 0.97
CA SER A 168 -0.17 -7.46 1.78
C SER A 168 -1.27 -7.04 2.75
N GLY A 169 -0.90 -6.28 3.77
CA GLY A 169 -1.80 -5.72 4.77
C GLY A 169 -1.25 -4.40 5.30
N CYS A 170 -0.98 -4.30 6.60
CA CYS A 170 -0.55 -3.05 7.26
C CYS A 170 0.85 -2.55 6.85
N ARG A 171 1.69 -3.36 6.23
CA ARG A 171 3.09 -3.08 5.82
C ARG A 171 4.02 -2.69 6.99
N MET A 172 3.64 -3.02 8.22
CA MET A 172 4.38 -2.69 9.45
C MET A 172 4.70 -3.91 10.32
N GLY A 173 4.43 -5.13 9.81
CA GLY A 173 4.69 -6.37 10.55
C GLY A 173 3.71 -6.66 11.71
N ILE A 174 2.48 -6.12 11.68
CA ILE A 174 1.51 -6.26 12.78
C ILE A 174 0.34 -7.18 12.41
N CYS A 175 -0.18 -7.08 11.16
CA CYS A 175 -1.43 -7.73 10.78
C CYS A 175 -1.26 -9.14 10.22
N PHE A 176 -0.04 -9.58 9.95
CA PHE A 176 0.32 -10.87 9.33
C PHE A 176 -0.29 -11.11 7.93
N GLY A 177 -0.84 -10.07 7.28
CA GLY A 177 -1.43 -10.18 5.96
C GLY A 177 -0.42 -10.39 4.81
N CYS A 178 0.89 -10.27 5.08
CA CYS A 178 1.98 -10.47 4.13
C CYS A 178 2.77 -11.77 4.38
N VAL A 179 2.22 -12.68 5.17
CA VAL A 179 2.91 -13.94 5.52
C VAL A 179 2.92 -14.89 4.33
N VAL A 180 4.11 -15.36 3.98
CA VAL A 180 4.34 -16.35 2.92
C VAL A 180 5.41 -17.35 3.36
N PRO A 181 5.50 -18.54 2.74
CA PRO A 181 6.57 -19.48 3.01
C PRO A 181 7.90 -19.03 2.37
N LEU A 182 8.95 -18.99 3.17
CA LEU A 182 10.34 -19.08 2.74
C LEU A 182 10.65 -20.55 2.56
N ARG A 183 10.95 -20.98 1.34
CA ARG A 183 11.22 -22.39 1.02
C ARG A 183 12.65 -22.78 1.35
N GLU A 184 13.59 -21.91 1.03
CA GLU A 184 15.01 -22.14 1.22
C GLU A 184 15.75 -20.81 1.34
N GLY A 185 16.84 -20.79 2.07
CA GLY A 185 17.73 -19.64 2.20
C GLY A 185 17.50 -18.85 3.47
N ALA A 186 17.83 -17.55 3.45
CA ALA A 186 17.81 -16.71 4.63
C ALA A 186 17.21 -15.32 4.38
N VAL A 187 16.47 -14.84 5.36
CA VAL A 187 15.96 -13.46 5.39
C VAL A 187 16.27 -12.80 6.74
N ARG A 188 16.41 -11.48 6.75
CA ARG A 188 16.61 -10.69 7.96
C ARG A 188 15.37 -9.86 8.26
N ASP A 189 14.88 -9.92 9.49
CA ASP A 189 13.86 -8.97 9.98
C ASP A 189 14.51 -7.58 10.11
N LEU A 190 13.99 -6.62 9.37
CA LEU A 190 14.52 -5.26 9.30
C LEU A 190 14.34 -4.47 10.61
N ARG A 191 13.43 -4.91 11.49
CA ARG A 191 13.13 -4.25 12.77
C ARG A 191 14.03 -4.74 13.90
N SER A 192 14.35 -6.04 13.93
CA SER A 192 15.12 -6.66 15.02
C SER A 192 16.54 -7.03 14.62
N GLY A 193 16.79 -7.22 13.32
CA GLY A 193 18.04 -7.77 12.81
C GLY A 193 18.15 -9.31 12.92
N GLU A 194 17.11 -9.97 13.42
CA GLU A 194 17.06 -11.43 13.52
C GLU A 194 17.07 -12.08 12.14
N VAL A 195 17.84 -13.15 11.98
CA VAL A 195 17.91 -13.92 10.75
C VAL A 195 17.07 -15.18 10.88
N THR A 196 16.15 -15.37 9.93
CA THR A 196 15.35 -16.58 9.77
C THR A 196 15.91 -17.36 8.58
N THR A 197 16.18 -18.66 8.78
CA THR A 197 16.64 -19.57 7.73
C THR A 197 15.61 -20.67 7.49
N ALA A 198 15.52 -21.11 6.23
CA ALA A 198 14.68 -22.24 5.83
C ALA A 198 15.47 -23.21 4.96
N ALA A 199 15.07 -24.48 4.97
CA ALA A 199 15.54 -25.52 4.09
C ALA A 199 14.36 -26.13 3.33
N PRO A 200 14.57 -26.79 2.16
CA PRO A 200 13.47 -27.34 1.36
C PRO A 200 12.55 -28.30 2.11
N GLU A 201 13.11 -29.04 3.08
CA GLU A 201 12.40 -29.98 3.95
C GLU A 201 11.71 -29.30 5.15
N ASP A 202 12.06 -28.05 5.47
CA ASP A 202 11.52 -27.29 6.60
C ASP A 202 11.29 -25.82 6.23
N PRO A 203 10.26 -25.53 5.40
CA PRO A 203 9.90 -24.15 5.04
C PRO A 203 9.40 -23.38 6.25
N VAL A 204 9.74 -22.09 6.32
CA VAL A 204 9.36 -21.21 7.44
C VAL A 204 8.48 -20.06 6.95
N LEU A 205 7.45 -19.71 7.70
CA LEU A 205 6.60 -18.57 7.41
C LEU A 205 7.30 -17.25 7.79
N ILE A 206 7.35 -16.31 6.86
CA ILE A 206 7.96 -14.99 7.04
C ILE A 206 6.98 -13.86 6.73
N GLN A 207 7.19 -12.69 7.33
CA GLN A 207 6.46 -11.47 7.01
C GLN A 207 7.24 -10.65 5.97
N THR A 208 6.85 -10.70 4.71
CA THR A 208 7.60 -10.05 3.61
C THR A 208 7.69 -8.53 3.73
N CYS A 209 6.76 -7.88 4.44
CA CYS A 209 6.76 -6.42 4.60
C CYS A 209 7.81 -5.88 5.58
N VAL A 210 8.45 -6.76 6.34
CA VAL A 210 9.48 -6.41 7.34
C VAL A 210 10.72 -7.29 7.23
N SER A 211 10.80 -8.15 6.22
CA SER A 211 11.94 -9.01 5.94
C SER A 211 12.61 -8.61 4.64
N ALA A 212 13.93 -8.64 4.60
CA ALA A 212 14.77 -8.47 3.42
C ALA A 212 15.68 -9.67 3.21
N ALA A 213 16.20 -9.84 2.01
CA ALA A 213 17.12 -10.95 1.69
C ALA A 213 18.41 -10.85 2.52
N ALA A 214 18.83 -11.97 3.09
CA ALA A 214 20.10 -12.16 3.78
C ALA A 214 20.92 -13.28 3.10
N GLY A 215 21.14 -13.10 1.80
CA GLY A 215 21.63 -14.10 0.85
C GLY A 215 20.52 -14.51 -0.12
N THR A 216 20.76 -15.57 -0.91
CA THR A 216 19.71 -16.13 -1.77
C THR A 216 18.57 -16.68 -0.92
N CYS A 217 17.32 -16.37 -1.30
CA CYS A 217 16.14 -16.86 -0.58
C CYS A 217 14.98 -17.13 -1.54
N ASP A 218 14.44 -18.35 -1.53
CA ASP A 218 13.36 -18.83 -2.39
C ASP A 218 12.01 -18.63 -1.69
N ILE A 219 11.12 -17.84 -2.32
CA ILE A 219 9.80 -17.48 -1.80
C ILE A 219 8.71 -18.27 -2.54
N ASP A 220 7.77 -18.87 -1.80
CA ASP A 220 6.67 -19.66 -2.38
C ASP A 220 5.49 -18.77 -2.84
N LEU A 221 5.74 -17.97 -3.88
CA LEU A 221 4.78 -17.09 -4.55
C LEU A 221 4.90 -17.13 -6.07
#